data_eeb998b40af5936bf13ddc09d250815a
#
_entry.id   eeb998b40af5936bf13ddc09d250815a
#
_cell.length_a   1.000
_cell.length_b   1.000
_cell.length_c   1.000
_cell.angle_alpha   90.00
_cell.angle_beta   90.00
_cell.angle_gamma   90.00
#
_symmetry.space_group_name_H-M   'P 1'
#
loop_
_entity.id
_entity.type
_entity.pdbx_description
1 polymer ?
#
loop_
_entity_poly.entity_id
_entity_poly.type
_entity_poly.pdbx_seq_one_letter_code
_entity_poly.pdbx_strand_id
1 'polypeptide(L)'
;VGADTVQASGDVVNKVGTYGAALAAHRAEVPVYVACATDKIAVEDETSEESASARTVYDGPLDVSVWAPRFDTTPASLVTGGVVTERGTLTTKAVGDVADELAGLRAWM
;
A
#
# COMPACT_ATOMS: atom_id res chain seq x y z
N VAL A 1 0.06 -9.05 4.63
CA VAL A 1 1.09 -8.04 4.39
C VAL A 1 0.82 -6.80 5.22
N GLY A 2 1.83 -5.98 5.41
CA GLY A 2 1.67 -4.66 6.05
C GLY A 2 1.31 -3.58 5.04
N ALA A 3 1.29 -2.33 5.49
CA ALA A 3 1.11 -1.17 4.63
C ALA A 3 1.86 0.04 5.18
N ASP A 4 2.56 0.75 4.31
CA ASP A 4 3.07 2.08 4.62
C ASP A 4 1.95 3.11 4.50
N THR A 5 1.08 2.94 3.52
CA THR A 5 -0.10 3.77 3.31
C THR A 5 -1.22 2.95 2.69
N VAL A 6 -2.43 3.14 3.17
CA VAL A 6 -3.65 2.65 2.52
C VAL A 6 -4.40 3.86 2.00
N GLN A 7 -4.60 3.93 0.70
CA GLN A 7 -5.30 5.06 0.08
C GLN A 7 -6.82 4.95 0.29
N ALA A 8 -7.53 6.06 0.18
CA ALA A 8 -8.98 6.08 0.34
C ALA A 8 -9.70 5.13 -0.64
N SER A 9 -9.10 4.87 -1.80
CA SER A 9 -9.59 3.90 -2.78
C SER A 9 -9.46 2.44 -2.31
N GLY A 10 -8.68 2.19 -1.26
CA GLY A 10 -8.32 0.85 -0.81
C GLY A 10 -7.03 0.32 -1.42
N ASP A 11 -6.40 1.04 -2.34
CA ASP A 11 -5.10 0.68 -2.88
C ASP A 11 -4.04 0.79 -1.79
N VAL A 12 -3.07 -0.11 -1.82
CA VAL A 12 -2.10 -0.25 -0.73
C VAL A 12 -0.69 0.03 -1.24
N VAL A 13 -0.02 0.99 -0.60
CA VAL A 13 1.40 1.28 -0.83
C VAL A 13 2.20 0.58 0.25
N ASN A 14 3.12 -0.26 -0.15
CA ASN A 14 3.98 -0.98 0.79
C ASN A 14 5.33 -1.30 0.14
N LYS A 15 6.21 -1.93 0.88
CA LYS A 15 7.52 -2.36 0.41
C LYS A 15 7.40 -3.08 -0.94
N VAL A 16 8.31 -2.77 -1.85
CA VAL A 16 8.38 -3.40 -3.16
C VAL A 16 8.41 -4.93 -3.04
N GLY A 17 7.63 -5.60 -3.88
CA GLY A 17 7.40 -7.04 -3.81
C GLY A 17 6.00 -7.40 -3.31
N THR A 18 5.33 -6.49 -2.60
CA THR A 18 3.97 -6.70 -2.09
C THR A 18 2.98 -6.95 -3.23
N TYR A 19 3.05 -6.17 -4.30
CA TYR A 19 2.18 -6.36 -5.46
C TYR A 19 2.38 -7.73 -6.11
N GLY A 20 3.64 -8.13 -6.30
CA GLY A 20 3.95 -9.46 -6.85
C GLY A 20 3.42 -10.59 -5.98
N ALA A 21 3.57 -10.49 -4.66
CA ALA A 21 3.03 -11.46 -3.72
C ALA A 21 1.49 -11.52 -3.78
N ALA A 22 0.83 -10.37 -3.88
CA ALA A 22 -0.64 -10.30 -4.00
C ALA A 22 -1.13 -10.92 -5.31
N LEU A 23 -0.43 -10.69 -6.42
CA LEU A 23 -0.74 -11.32 -7.70
C LEU A 23 -0.61 -12.84 -7.63
N ALA A 24 0.46 -13.34 -7.01
CA ALA A 24 0.67 -14.78 -6.84
C ALA A 24 -0.43 -15.40 -5.96
N ALA A 25 -0.80 -14.73 -4.88
CA ALA A 25 -1.88 -15.17 -4.01
C ALA A 25 -3.23 -15.20 -4.76
N HIS A 26 -3.49 -14.18 -5.55
CA HIS A 26 -4.70 -14.12 -6.38
C HIS A 26 -4.76 -15.29 -7.37
N ARG A 27 -3.66 -15.56 -8.02
CA ARG A 27 -3.55 -16.70 -8.97
C ARG A 27 -3.78 -18.04 -8.27
N ALA A 28 -3.32 -18.17 -7.03
CA ALA A 28 -3.46 -19.37 -6.21
C ALA A 28 -4.78 -19.44 -5.44
N GLU A 29 -5.64 -18.44 -5.59
CA GLU A 29 -6.92 -18.31 -4.86
C GLU A 29 -6.74 -18.26 -3.35
N VAL A 30 -5.66 -17.59 -2.91
CA VAL A 30 -5.38 -17.35 -1.49
C VAL A 30 -5.77 -15.92 -1.14
N PRO A 31 -6.58 -15.71 -0.08
CA PRO A 31 -6.95 -14.35 0.32
C PRO A 31 -5.73 -13.55 0.77
N VAL A 32 -5.73 -12.26 0.43
CA VAL A 32 -4.72 -11.31 0.85
C VAL A 32 -5.33 -10.38 1.89
N TYR A 33 -4.68 -10.31 3.05
CA TYR A 33 -5.03 -9.39 4.13
C TYR A 33 -3.93 -8.34 4.26
N VAL A 34 -4.34 -7.11 4.53
CA VAL A 34 -3.43 -6.03 4.90
C VAL A 34 -3.62 -5.76 6.38
N ALA A 35 -2.54 -5.72 7.16
CA ALA A 35 -2.61 -5.42 8.60
C ALA A 35 -1.89 -4.10 8.87
N CYS A 36 -2.62 -3.12 9.36
CA CYS A 36 -2.08 -1.81 9.72
C CYS A 36 -2.99 -1.09 10.70
N ALA A 37 -2.47 -0.05 11.35
CA ALA A 37 -3.32 0.86 12.12
C ALA A 37 -4.05 1.84 11.19
N THR A 38 -5.16 2.40 11.64
CA THR A 38 -5.95 3.35 10.84
C THR A 38 -5.19 4.63 10.53
N ASP A 39 -4.13 4.96 11.28
CA ASP A 39 -3.27 6.11 10.98
C ASP A 39 -2.53 5.98 9.64
N LYS A 40 -2.46 4.78 9.09
CA LYS A 40 -1.89 4.54 7.76
C LYS A 40 -2.86 4.82 6.62
N ILE A 41 -4.14 5.05 6.93
CA ILE A 41 -5.14 5.38 5.92
C ILE A 41 -4.96 6.85 5.53
N ALA A 42 -4.66 7.08 4.25
CA ALA A 42 -4.45 8.43 3.73
C ALA A 42 -5.77 9.16 3.59
N VAL A 43 -5.80 10.40 4.03
CA VAL A 43 -6.97 11.29 3.93
C VAL A 43 -7.16 11.77 2.49
N GLU A 44 -6.06 11.86 1.74
CA GLU A 44 -6.01 12.22 0.33
C GLU A 44 -5.18 11.18 -0.41
N ASP A 45 -5.46 11.00 -1.69
CA ASP A 45 -4.63 10.11 -2.51
C ASP A 45 -3.22 10.67 -2.60
N GLU A 46 -2.28 9.95 -2.00
CA GLU A 46 -0.87 10.27 -2.04
C GLU A 46 -0.16 9.35 -3.02
N THR A 47 0.56 9.93 -3.96
CA THR A 47 1.50 9.17 -4.76
C THR A 47 2.89 9.35 -4.14
N SER A 48 3.41 8.28 -3.56
CA SER A 48 4.77 8.24 -3.06
C SER A 48 5.61 7.37 -3.96
N GLU A 49 6.41 8.00 -4.80
CA GLU A 49 7.42 7.31 -5.57
C GLU A 49 8.78 7.56 -4.93
N GLU A 50 9.22 6.61 -4.12
CA GLU A 50 10.54 6.65 -3.54
C GLU A 50 11.37 5.52 -4.14
N SER A 51 12.50 5.88 -4.73
CA SER A 51 13.43 4.92 -5.29
C SER A 51 14.72 4.87 -4.48
N ALA A 52 15.29 3.67 -4.36
CA ALA A 52 16.63 3.53 -3.80
C ALA A 52 17.66 4.18 -4.73
N SER A 53 18.78 4.67 -4.17
CA SER A 53 19.90 5.13 -4.99
C SER A 53 20.38 4.00 -5.90
N ALA A 54 20.60 4.31 -7.17
CA ALA A 54 21.11 3.36 -8.14
C ALA A 54 22.41 2.69 -7.66
N ARG A 55 23.32 3.45 -7.04
CA ARG A 55 24.59 2.92 -6.53
C ARG A 55 24.41 2.02 -5.32
N THR A 56 23.36 2.23 -4.52
CA THR A 56 23.03 1.37 -3.38
C THR A 56 22.59 -0.01 -3.85
N VAL A 57 21.88 -0.09 -4.97
CA VAL A 57 21.35 -1.34 -5.52
C VAL A 57 22.32 -1.99 -6.48
N TYR A 58 23.02 -1.18 -7.28
CA TYR A 58 23.93 -1.68 -8.31
C TYR A 58 25.13 -0.74 -8.48
N ASP A 59 26.32 -1.24 -8.17
CA ASP A 59 27.60 -0.53 -8.34
C ASP A 59 28.43 -1.25 -9.39
N GLY A 60 27.99 -1.14 -10.65
CA GLY A 60 28.62 -1.77 -11.80
C GLY A 60 28.82 -0.79 -12.95
N PRO A 61 28.99 -1.31 -14.19
CA PRO A 61 29.19 -0.46 -15.36
C PRO A 61 28.10 0.60 -15.53
N LEU A 62 28.48 1.82 -15.90
CA LEU A 62 27.58 2.98 -15.98
C LEU A 62 26.60 2.95 -17.15
N ASP A 63 26.73 1.99 -18.06
CA ASP A 63 25.83 1.82 -19.21
C ASP A 63 24.55 1.03 -18.90
N VAL A 64 24.39 0.61 -17.63
CA VAL A 64 23.23 -0.15 -17.17
C VAL A 64 22.26 0.80 -16.49
N SER A 65 21.00 0.83 -16.97
CA SER A 65 19.91 1.52 -16.29
C SER A 65 19.47 0.72 -15.06
N VAL A 66 19.29 1.43 -13.93
CA VAL A 66 18.83 0.81 -12.68
C VAL A 66 17.44 1.33 -12.35
N TRP A 67 16.48 0.41 -12.22
CA TRP A 67 15.14 0.68 -11.73
C TRP A 67 15.02 0.06 -10.34
N ALA A 68 14.90 0.91 -9.32
CA ALA A 68 14.96 0.48 -7.92
C ALA A 68 13.90 1.18 -7.05
N PRO A 69 12.60 0.93 -7.30
CA PRO A 69 11.54 1.46 -6.45
C PRO A 69 11.63 0.84 -5.07
N ARG A 70 11.33 1.62 -4.02
CA ARG A 70 11.26 1.12 -2.64
C ARG A 70 9.87 0.60 -2.31
N PHE A 71 8.84 1.16 -2.94
CA PHE A 71 7.45 0.83 -2.71
C PHE A 71 6.77 0.44 -4.01
N ASP A 72 5.74 -0.37 -3.90
CA ASP A 72 4.82 -0.61 -4.98
C ASP A 72 3.38 -0.36 -4.51
N THR A 73 2.47 -0.28 -5.45
CA THR A 73 1.04 -0.10 -5.16
C THR A 73 0.27 -1.35 -5.55
N THR A 74 -0.41 -1.92 -4.58
CA THR A 74 -1.28 -3.07 -4.77
C THR A 74 -2.71 -2.58 -4.93
N PRO A 75 -3.38 -2.87 -6.06
CA PRO A 75 -4.78 -2.49 -6.26
C PRO A 75 -5.70 -3.10 -5.21
N ALA A 76 -6.72 -2.34 -4.81
CA ALA A 76 -7.72 -2.78 -3.84
C ALA A 76 -8.36 -4.13 -4.21
N SER A 77 -8.53 -4.40 -5.50
CA SER A 77 -9.12 -5.64 -6.00
C SER A 77 -8.33 -6.90 -5.62
N LEU A 78 -7.05 -6.76 -5.30
CA LEU A 78 -6.20 -7.86 -4.86
C LEU A 78 -6.20 -8.05 -3.34
N VAL A 79 -6.73 -7.10 -2.58
CA VAL A 79 -6.83 -7.16 -1.11
C VAL A 79 -8.15 -7.83 -0.75
N THR A 80 -8.26 -9.11 -1.09
CA THR A 80 -9.52 -9.86 -1.04
C THR A 80 -9.97 -10.21 0.37
N GLY A 81 -9.03 -10.30 1.32
CA GLY A 81 -9.33 -10.56 2.72
C GLY A 81 -9.72 -9.32 3.51
N GLY A 82 -9.36 -8.14 3.03
CA GLY A 82 -9.61 -6.87 3.68
C GLY A 82 -8.43 -6.33 4.45
N VAL A 83 -8.66 -5.23 5.16
CA VAL A 83 -7.66 -4.51 5.94
C VAL A 83 -7.94 -4.71 7.41
N VAL A 84 -7.03 -5.38 8.10
CA VAL A 84 -7.12 -5.66 9.54
C VAL A 84 -6.53 -4.49 10.31
N THR A 85 -7.35 -3.84 11.13
CA THR A 85 -6.96 -2.65 11.90
C THR A 85 -7.34 -2.82 13.37
N GLU A 86 -6.94 -1.86 14.21
CA GLU A 86 -7.37 -1.79 15.62
C GLU A 86 -8.89 -1.58 15.76
N ARG A 87 -9.57 -1.15 14.70
CA ARG A 87 -11.03 -1.03 14.66
C ARG A 87 -11.72 -2.28 14.10
N GLY A 88 -10.97 -3.34 13.85
CA GLY A 88 -11.45 -4.58 13.23
C GLY A 88 -11.06 -4.67 11.75
N THR A 89 -11.59 -5.66 11.07
CA THR A 89 -11.31 -5.90 9.65
C THR A 89 -12.24 -5.07 8.78
N LEU A 90 -11.66 -4.20 7.96
CA LEU A 90 -12.38 -3.35 7.03
C LEU A 90 -12.34 -3.97 5.63
N THR A 91 -13.45 -3.89 4.90
CA THR A 91 -13.39 -4.12 3.45
C THR A 91 -12.65 -2.96 2.80
N THR A 92 -12.08 -3.17 1.62
CA THR A 92 -11.41 -2.07 0.91
C THR A 92 -12.37 -0.90 0.61
N LYS A 93 -13.64 -1.19 0.45
CA LYS A 93 -14.69 -0.18 0.30
C LYS A 93 -14.88 0.64 1.58
N ALA A 94 -14.86 -0.01 2.74
CA ALA A 94 -15.03 0.67 4.03
C ALA A 94 -13.83 1.57 4.39
N VAL A 95 -12.68 1.34 3.79
CA VAL A 95 -11.50 2.21 3.96
C VAL A 95 -11.81 3.65 3.56
N GLY A 96 -12.56 3.85 2.49
CA GLY A 96 -12.98 5.19 2.07
C GLY A 96 -13.81 5.93 3.13
N ASP A 97 -14.69 5.22 3.81
CA ASP A 97 -15.52 5.80 4.88
C ASP A 97 -14.65 6.23 6.07
N VAL A 98 -13.66 5.42 6.43
CA VAL A 98 -12.70 5.77 7.50
C VAL A 98 -11.84 6.96 7.08
N ALA A 99 -11.40 7.02 5.83
CA ALA A 99 -10.65 8.16 5.30
C ALA A 99 -11.47 9.47 5.41
N ASP A 100 -12.73 9.42 5.07
CA ASP A 100 -13.64 10.58 5.19
C ASP A 100 -13.80 11.02 6.65
N GLU A 101 -13.95 10.08 7.57
CA GLU A 101 -14.02 10.36 9.00
C GLU A 101 -12.74 11.04 9.50
N LEU A 102 -11.56 10.53 9.11
CA LEU A 102 -10.27 11.10 9.49
C LEU A 102 -10.08 12.50 8.89
N ALA A 103 -10.54 12.73 7.66
CA ALA A 103 -10.53 14.05 7.04
C ALA A 103 -11.36 15.07 7.85
N GLY A 104 -12.53 14.66 8.32
CA GLY A 104 -13.37 15.48 9.19
C GLY A 104 -12.69 15.86 10.49
N LEU A 105 -11.95 14.93 11.09
CA LEU A 105 -11.17 15.21 12.32
C LEU A 105 -10.04 16.19 12.06
N ARG A 106 -9.35 16.09 10.94
CA ARG A 106 -8.25 17.01 10.57
C ARG A 106 -8.75 18.44 10.34
N ALA A 107 -9.99 18.61 9.89
CA ALA A 107 -10.58 19.93 9.69
C ALA A 107 -10.71 20.75 10.99
N TRP A 108 -10.62 20.07 12.15
CA TRP A 108 -10.67 20.69 13.47
C TRP A 108 -9.29 21.04 14.03
N MET A 109 -8.25 20.62 13.38
CA MET A 109 -6.85 20.92 13.76
C MET A 109 -6.22 22.02 12.86
#